data_37ac9fca9b2747b063b207e0a3e26d6c
#
_entry.id   37ac9fca9b2747b063b207e0a3e26d6c
#
_cell.length_a   1.000
_cell.length_b   1.000
_cell.length_c   1.000
_cell.angle_alpha   90.00
_cell.angle_beta   90.00
_cell.angle_gamma   90.00
#
_symmetry.space_group_name_H-M   'P 1'
#
loop_
_entity.id
_entity.type
_entity.pdbx_description
1 polymer ?
#
loop_
_entity_poly.entity_id
_entity_poly.type
_entity_poly.pdbx_seq_one_letter_code
_entity_poly.pdbx_strand_id
1 'polypeptide(L)'
;LADGEEVYRTKLQMSVPPMDRASYEVPVTLKNSMIDVEKEYCIVVSFVLKENTIWEKAGYEIAFGQHMIKKPVSEYSCDKSVELVVGNGDILVRGENFKALFSRMNLGMVSYVYGGVEMLPNTIPLPNFWRTPTNNDSGNMMPQRYAQWKIASMYVTTRQNQRFADTSPRVEKNDNNIAITYTYFMPTTPQSSCEVTYRVFG
;
A
#
# COMPACT_ATOMS: atom_id res chain seq x y z
N LEU A 1 -3.66 20.25 6.08
CA LEU A 1 -3.61 19.35 7.24
C LEU A 1 -2.17 18.96 7.52
N ALA A 2 -1.83 18.71 8.76
CA ALA A 2 -0.60 18.06 9.20
C ALA A 2 -1.00 16.84 10.04
N ASP A 3 -0.60 15.63 9.63
CA ASP A 3 -1.02 14.35 10.24
C ASP A 3 -2.54 14.23 10.45
N GLY A 4 -3.32 14.74 9.49
CA GLY A 4 -4.78 14.77 9.56
C GLY A 4 -5.38 15.95 10.34
N GLU A 5 -4.59 16.69 11.10
CA GLU A 5 -5.06 17.86 11.85
C GLU A 5 -5.02 19.14 11.01
N GLU A 6 -6.01 19.99 11.19
CA GLU A 6 -6.08 21.25 10.48
C GLU A 6 -5.10 22.27 11.06
N VAL A 7 -4.10 22.65 10.24
CA VAL A 7 -3.10 23.68 10.62
C VAL A 7 -3.33 25.03 9.93
N TYR A 8 -4.08 25.04 8.86
CA TYR A 8 -4.43 26.25 8.12
C TYR A 8 -5.71 26.04 7.32
N ARG A 9 -6.58 27.07 7.29
CA ARG A 9 -7.78 27.10 6.44
C ARG A 9 -7.95 28.47 5.82
N THR A 10 -8.34 28.48 4.56
CA THR A 10 -8.72 29.71 3.84
C THR A 10 -9.89 29.45 2.93
N LYS A 11 -10.58 30.50 2.49
CA LYS A 11 -11.64 30.44 1.49
C LYS A 11 -11.16 31.03 0.19
N LEU A 12 -11.38 30.32 -0.90
CA LEU A 12 -11.13 30.81 -2.25
C LEU A 12 -12.46 31.07 -2.94
N GLN A 13 -12.66 32.30 -3.43
CA GLN A 13 -13.82 32.66 -4.24
C GLN A 13 -13.56 32.19 -5.68
N MET A 14 -14.47 31.40 -6.20
CA MET A 14 -14.38 30.83 -7.55
C MET A 14 -15.68 31.02 -8.30
N SER A 15 -15.60 31.19 -9.62
CA SER A 15 -16.74 31.21 -10.51
C SER A 15 -16.35 30.51 -11.82
N VAL A 16 -16.99 29.37 -12.09
CA VAL A 16 -16.78 28.60 -13.33
C VAL A 16 -18.13 28.36 -13.95
N PRO A 17 -18.39 28.74 -15.20
CA PRO A 17 -19.64 28.45 -15.90
C PRO A 17 -19.86 26.95 -16.03
N PRO A 18 -21.12 26.50 -16.19
CA PRO A 18 -21.42 25.11 -16.48
C PRO A 18 -20.67 24.62 -17.72
N MET A 19 -20.15 23.38 -17.66
CA MET A 19 -19.39 22.72 -18.74
C MET A 19 -18.04 23.39 -19.08
N ASP A 20 -17.57 24.34 -18.28
CA ASP A 20 -16.30 25.05 -18.47
C ASP A 20 -15.24 24.62 -17.45
N ARG A 21 -14.01 25.08 -17.64
CA ARG A 21 -12.85 24.80 -16.79
C ARG A 21 -12.09 26.08 -16.48
N ALA A 22 -11.64 26.23 -15.25
CA ALA A 22 -10.75 27.31 -14.84
C ALA A 22 -9.69 26.80 -13.87
N SER A 23 -8.50 27.39 -13.91
CA SER A 23 -7.41 27.11 -12.97
C SER A 23 -7.29 28.27 -11.99
N TYR A 24 -7.13 27.95 -10.73
CA TYR A 24 -6.95 28.92 -9.64
C TYR A 24 -5.71 28.56 -8.84
N GLU A 25 -4.96 29.57 -8.45
CA GLU A 25 -3.86 29.38 -7.51
C GLU A 25 -4.42 29.20 -6.09
N VAL A 26 -4.00 28.15 -5.40
CA VAL A 26 -4.36 27.93 -4.01
C VAL A 26 -3.45 28.82 -3.15
N PRO A 27 -3.99 29.78 -2.36
CA PRO A 27 -3.19 30.74 -1.61
C PRO A 27 -2.62 30.10 -0.32
N VAL A 28 -1.81 29.07 -0.49
CA VAL A 28 -1.11 28.39 0.61
C VAL A 28 0.37 28.66 0.49
N THR A 29 0.89 29.47 1.40
CA THR A 29 2.34 29.67 1.54
C THR A 29 2.82 28.93 2.78
N LEU A 30 3.30 27.73 2.61
CA LEU A 30 4.01 27.01 3.67
C LEU A 30 5.44 27.54 3.72
N LYS A 31 5.78 28.28 4.75
CA LYS A 31 7.19 28.65 5.01
C LYS A 31 7.95 27.39 5.45
N ASN A 32 9.16 27.20 4.92
CA ASN A 32 9.99 26.02 5.29
C ASN A 32 10.21 25.87 6.80
N SER A 33 10.19 26.99 7.54
CA SER A 33 10.28 26.98 9.01
C SER A 33 9.02 26.44 9.74
N MET A 34 7.93 26.23 9.03
CA MET A 34 6.67 25.70 9.57
C MET A 34 6.46 24.22 9.21
N ILE A 35 7.36 23.66 8.40
CA ILE A 35 7.24 22.25 7.95
C ILE A 35 8.08 21.39 8.87
N ASP A 36 7.41 20.64 9.71
CA ASP A 36 8.02 19.55 10.47
C ASP A 36 8.38 18.42 9.49
N VAL A 37 9.63 17.96 9.54
CA VAL A 37 10.10 16.92 8.63
C VAL A 37 9.49 15.56 8.90
N GLU A 38 9.00 15.34 10.09
CA GLU A 38 8.41 14.06 10.53
C GLU A 38 6.90 13.97 10.26
N LYS A 39 6.26 15.08 9.83
CA LYS A 39 4.81 15.12 9.59
C LYS A 39 4.45 14.96 8.12
N GLU A 40 3.30 14.33 7.90
CA GLU A 40 2.62 14.27 6.62
C GLU A 40 1.80 15.54 6.39
N TYR A 41 1.99 16.21 5.26
CA TYR A 41 1.24 17.41 4.89
C TYR A 41 0.35 17.16 3.67
N CYS A 42 -0.92 17.48 3.83
CA CYS A 42 -1.93 17.33 2.79
C CYS A 42 -2.74 18.62 2.61
N ILE A 43 -2.94 19.04 1.36
CA ILE A 43 -3.96 20.04 1.01
C ILE A 43 -5.27 19.31 0.76
N VAL A 44 -6.34 19.78 1.40
CA VAL A 44 -7.71 19.37 1.11
C VAL A 44 -8.45 20.57 0.56
N VAL A 45 -9.04 20.43 -0.61
CA VAL A 45 -9.92 21.41 -1.24
C VAL A 45 -11.34 20.90 -1.18
N SER A 46 -12.24 21.65 -0.57
CA SER A 46 -13.64 21.30 -0.40
C SER A 46 -14.52 22.34 -1.11
N PHE A 47 -15.47 21.88 -1.91
CA PHE A 47 -16.45 22.69 -2.59
C PHE A 47 -17.76 22.61 -1.82
N VAL A 48 -18.26 23.76 -1.38
CA VAL A 48 -19.47 23.84 -0.58
C VAL A 48 -20.54 24.70 -1.23
N LEU A 49 -21.79 24.41 -0.97
CA LEU A 49 -22.92 25.23 -1.40
C LEU A 49 -22.81 26.66 -0.82
N LYS A 50 -22.96 27.66 -1.67
CA LYS A 50 -22.99 29.07 -1.26
C LYS A 50 -24.30 29.47 -0.60
N GLU A 51 -25.39 28.88 -1.04
CA GLU A 51 -26.76 29.23 -0.68
C GLU A 51 -27.56 27.96 -0.38
N ASN A 52 -28.68 28.13 0.31
CA ASN A 52 -29.63 27.03 0.51
C ASN A 52 -30.25 26.62 -0.83
N THR A 53 -30.35 25.35 -1.07
CA THR A 53 -31.03 24.74 -2.20
C THR A 53 -32.29 23.97 -1.73
N ILE A 54 -33.05 23.43 -2.64
CA ILE A 54 -34.22 22.60 -2.32
C ILE A 54 -33.85 21.25 -1.68
N TRP A 55 -32.59 20.82 -1.82
CA TRP A 55 -32.10 19.51 -1.37
C TRP A 55 -31.08 19.59 -0.22
N GLU A 56 -30.35 20.73 -0.06
CA GLU A 56 -29.40 20.91 1.03
C GLU A 56 -29.16 22.38 1.39
N LYS A 57 -28.57 22.61 2.58
CA LYS A 57 -28.28 23.94 3.13
C LYS A 57 -26.92 24.47 2.65
N ALA A 58 -26.78 25.79 2.70
CA ALA A 58 -25.48 26.44 2.52
C ALA A 58 -24.42 25.83 3.44
N GLY A 59 -23.21 25.61 2.92
CA GLY A 59 -22.11 24.97 3.63
C GLY A 59 -22.04 23.45 3.44
N TYR A 60 -23.05 22.81 2.83
CA TYR A 60 -22.97 21.40 2.49
C TYR A 60 -21.86 21.14 1.47
N GLU A 61 -20.98 20.17 1.74
CA GLU A 61 -19.89 19.79 0.85
C GLU A 61 -20.40 18.97 -0.32
N ILE A 62 -20.21 19.47 -1.53
CA ILE A 62 -20.65 18.82 -2.78
C ILE A 62 -19.54 18.05 -3.47
N ALA A 63 -18.29 18.41 -3.24
CA ALA A 63 -17.12 17.71 -3.76
C ALA A 63 -15.88 18.07 -2.94
N PHE A 64 -14.91 17.18 -2.93
CA PHE A 64 -13.60 17.46 -2.36
C PHE A 64 -12.50 16.82 -3.19
N GLY A 65 -11.30 17.32 -3.01
CA GLY A 65 -10.08 16.73 -3.53
C GLY A 65 -8.94 16.92 -2.53
N GLN A 66 -7.96 16.03 -2.57
CA GLN A 66 -6.80 16.16 -1.72
C GLN A 66 -5.52 15.96 -2.51
N HIS A 67 -4.47 16.61 -2.08
CA HIS A 67 -3.15 16.47 -2.64
C HIS A 67 -2.09 16.42 -1.55
N MET A 68 -1.24 15.38 -1.60
CA MET A 68 -0.13 15.21 -0.68
C MET A 68 1.01 16.14 -1.07
N ILE A 69 1.37 17.09 -0.18
CA ILE A 69 2.49 18.01 -0.40
C ILE A 69 3.80 17.33 0.02
N LYS A 70 3.77 16.68 1.18
CA LYS A 70 4.93 16.04 1.78
C LYS A 70 4.51 14.81 2.54
N LYS A 71 5.22 13.73 2.28
CA LYS A 71 5.14 12.51 3.07
C LYS A 71 6.44 12.33 3.84
N PRO A 72 6.42 12.06 5.14
CA PRO A 72 7.64 11.76 5.86
C PRO A 72 8.29 10.54 5.22
N VAL A 73 9.59 10.61 5.01
CA VAL A 73 10.39 9.43 4.67
C VAL A 73 10.67 8.74 5.99
N SER A 74 9.81 7.83 6.38
CA SER A 74 10.12 6.94 7.49
C SER A 74 11.14 5.92 7.01
N GLU A 75 12.41 6.22 7.20
CA GLU A 75 13.41 5.16 7.23
C GLU A 75 13.19 4.38 8.52
N TYR A 76 12.60 3.19 8.38
CA TYR A 76 12.56 2.28 9.52
C TYR A 76 14.00 1.90 9.86
N SER A 77 14.49 2.38 10.97
CA SER A 77 15.75 1.96 11.56
C SER A 77 15.47 1.37 12.92
N CYS A 78 16.14 0.29 13.24
CA CYS A 78 16.11 -0.30 14.56
C CYS A 78 17.54 -0.65 14.95
N ASP A 79 17.94 -0.25 16.14
CA ASP A 79 19.28 -0.54 16.67
C ASP A 79 19.41 -1.97 17.21
N LYS A 80 18.28 -2.71 17.27
CA LYS A 80 18.27 -4.10 17.69
C LYS A 80 18.67 -5.02 16.55
N SER A 81 19.48 -6.01 16.87
CA SER A 81 19.91 -7.02 15.92
C SER A 81 18.84 -8.09 15.70
N VAL A 82 18.82 -8.64 14.50
CA VAL A 82 18.03 -9.83 14.15
C VAL A 82 18.96 -11.00 13.86
N GLU A 83 18.53 -12.18 14.25
CA GLU A 83 19.21 -13.43 13.92
C GLU A 83 18.56 -14.07 12.70
N LEU A 84 19.40 -14.47 11.74
CA LEU A 84 19.00 -15.18 10.54
C LEU A 84 19.49 -16.65 10.61
N VAL A 85 18.55 -17.59 10.48
CA VAL A 85 18.87 -19.00 10.34
C VAL A 85 18.29 -19.51 9.03
N VAL A 86 19.15 -19.97 8.13
CA VAL A 86 18.75 -20.50 6.82
C VAL A 86 18.86 -22.01 6.85
N GLY A 87 17.70 -22.69 6.79
CA GLY A 87 17.59 -24.14 6.66
C GLY A 87 17.36 -24.56 5.21
N ASN A 88 17.25 -25.88 4.99
CA ASN A 88 16.99 -26.44 3.65
C ASN A 88 15.57 -26.11 3.16
N GLY A 89 14.57 -26.12 4.04
CA GLY A 89 13.17 -25.88 3.72
C GLY A 89 12.65 -24.51 4.10
N ASP A 90 13.25 -23.90 5.13
CA ASP A 90 12.75 -22.69 5.76
C ASP A 90 13.85 -21.70 6.10
N ILE A 91 13.44 -20.45 6.24
CA ILE A 91 14.28 -19.33 6.67
C ILE A 91 13.61 -18.72 7.90
N LEU A 92 14.32 -18.74 9.03
CA LEU A 92 13.88 -18.15 10.28
C LEU A 92 14.59 -16.81 10.50
N VAL A 93 13.82 -15.75 10.74
CA VAL A 93 14.31 -14.49 11.26
C VAL A 93 13.71 -14.28 12.63
N ARG A 94 14.54 -14.03 13.63
CA ARG A 94 14.06 -13.75 14.99
C ARG A 94 14.73 -12.52 15.58
N GLY A 95 13.91 -11.73 16.28
CA GLY A 95 14.34 -10.65 17.13
C GLY A 95 14.06 -10.96 18.60
N GLU A 96 14.08 -9.96 19.42
CA GLU A 96 13.89 -10.10 20.88
C GLU A 96 12.50 -10.67 21.23
N ASN A 97 11.45 -10.13 20.60
CA ASN A 97 10.05 -10.45 20.93
C ASN A 97 9.27 -11.11 19.78
N PHE A 98 9.93 -11.47 18.70
CA PHE A 98 9.26 -12.04 17.55
C PHE A 98 10.07 -13.15 16.86
N LYS A 99 9.35 -13.98 16.08
CA LYS A 99 9.90 -14.94 15.15
C LYS A 99 9.09 -14.89 13.86
N ALA A 100 9.77 -14.75 12.72
CA ALA A 100 9.16 -14.82 11.40
C ALA A 100 9.75 -16.01 10.64
N LEU A 101 8.92 -16.93 10.22
CA LEU A 101 9.31 -18.12 9.47
C LEU A 101 8.84 -17.99 8.02
N PHE A 102 9.78 -18.11 7.10
CA PHE A 102 9.57 -18.03 5.67
C PHE A 102 9.87 -19.38 5.03
N SER A 103 8.95 -19.90 4.23
CA SER A 103 9.15 -21.18 3.57
C SER A 103 9.82 -21.01 2.21
N ARG A 104 10.83 -21.86 1.94
CA ARG A 104 11.44 -21.99 0.62
C ARG A 104 10.58 -22.82 -0.35
N MET A 105 9.59 -23.54 0.17
CA MET A 105 8.72 -24.43 -0.59
C MET A 105 7.28 -23.94 -0.71
N ASN A 106 6.80 -23.20 0.30
CA ASN A 106 5.43 -22.72 0.42
C ASN A 106 5.39 -21.20 0.26
N LEU A 107 5.45 -20.69 -0.89
CA LEU A 107 5.08 -19.38 -1.42
C LEU A 107 5.20 -18.12 -0.53
N GLY A 108 5.77 -18.16 0.70
CA GLY A 108 5.85 -16.95 1.50
C GLY A 108 6.13 -17.15 2.99
N MET A 109 5.73 -16.15 3.78
CA MET A 109 5.82 -16.19 5.24
C MET A 109 4.73 -17.11 5.78
N VAL A 110 5.14 -18.16 6.51
CA VAL A 110 4.25 -19.22 7.01
C VAL A 110 3.93 -19.10 8.49
N SER A 111 4.69 -18.31 9.23
CA SER A 111 4.44 -18.04 10.65
C SER A 111 5.04 -16.68 11.02
N TYR A 112 4.31 -15.93 11.81
CA TYR A 112 4.79 -14.72 12.47
C TYR A 112 4.30 -14.70 13.91
N VAL A 113 5.20 -15.03 14.82
CA VAL A 113 4.94 -15.01 16.27
C VAL A 113 5.44 -13.72 16.86
N TYR A 114 4.60 -12.95 17.51
CA TYR A 114 4.95 -11.74 18.25
C TYR A 114 4.46 -11.82 19.69
N GLY A 115 5.34 -11.56 20.66
CA GLY A 115 4.97 -11.66 22.09
C GLY A 115 4.43 -13.04 22.50
N GLY A 116 4.82 -14.12 21.82
CA GLY A 116 4.34 -15.46 22.04
C GLY A 116 3.00 -15.82 21.34
N VAL A 117 2.40 -14.89 20.61
CA VAL A 117 1.14 -15.07 19.88
C VAL A 117 1.40 -15.26 18.39
N GLU A 118 0.83 -16.32 17.78
CA GLU A 118 0.87 -16.50 16.32
C GLU A 118 -0.08 -15.52 15.63
N MET A 119 0.48 -14.69 14.73
CA MET A 119 -0.26 -13.64 14.01
C MET A 119 -0.79 -14.11 12.65
N LEU A 120 -0.31 -15.24 12.12
CA LEU A 120 -0.70 -15.80 10.83
C LEU A 120 -1.29 -17.20 10.97
N PRO A 121 -2.41 -17.37 11.68
CA PRO A 121 -2.97 -18.70 11.88
C PRO A 121 -3.48 -19.27 10.55
N ASN A 122 -2.82 -20.32 10.05
CA ASN A 122 -3.21 -21.07 8.86
C ASN A 122 -3.33 -20.28 7.56
N THR A 123 -2.63 -19.12 7.47
CA THR A 123 -2.70 -18.24 6.30
C THR A 123 -1.32 -17.82 5.85
N ILE A 124 -1.06 -17.90 4.54
CA ILE A 124 0.15 -17.37 3.92
C ILE A 124 -0.26 -16.11 3.17
N PRO A 125 0.31 -14.92 3.46
CA PRO A 125 0.06 -13.72 2.69
C PRO A 125 0.53 -13.89 1.25
N LEU A 126 -0.40 -13.78 0.29
CA LEU A 126 -0.12 -13.88 -1.14
C LEU A 126 -0.59 -12.62 -1.86
N PRO A 127 0.06 -12.24 -2.96
CA PRO A 127 -0.42 -11.17 -3.82
C PRO A 127 -1.82 -11.47 -4.36
N ASN A 128 -2.72 -10.50 -4.25
CA ASN A 128 -4.07 -10.60 -4.79
C ASN A 128 -4.40 -9.36 -5.62
N PHE A 129 -4.76 -9.55 -6.87
CA PHE A 129 -5.08 -8.50 -7.84
C PHE A 129 -6.55 -8.50 -8.24
N TRP A 130 -7.40 -9.16 -7.46
CA TRP A 130 -8.83 -9.24 -7.71
C TRP A 130 -9.63 -8.92 -6.46
N ARG A 131 -10.71 -8.18 -6.61
CA ARG A 131 -11.73 -7.95 -5.59
C ARG A 131 -13.13 -8.24 -6.15
N THR A 132 -14.10 -8.38 -5.28
CA THR A 132 -15.51 -8.48 -5.70
C THR A 132 -15.91 -7.21 -6.47
N PRO A 133 -16.44 -7.35 -7.69
CA PRO A 133 -16.91 -6.21 -8.48
C PRO A 133 -18.05 -5.47 -7.81
N THR A 134 -18.01 -4.16 -7.88
CA THR A 134 -19.14 -3.28 -7.53
C THR A 134 -20.10 -3.12 -8.71
N ASN A 135 -21.23 -2.47 -8.49
CA ASN A 135 -22.17 -2.14 -9.56
C ASN A 135 -21.51 -1.25 -10.65
N ASN A 136 -20.65 -0.32 -10.25
CA ASN A 136 -19.91 0.52 -11.20
C ASN A 136 -18.92 -0.29 -12.03
N ASP A 137 -18.23 -1.25 -11.40
CA ASP A 137 -17.35 -2.17 -12.12
C ASP A 137 -18.11 -3.01 -13.14
N SER A 138 -19.30 -3.50 -12.76
CA SER A 138 -20.18 -4.26 -13.66
C SER A 138 -20.70 -3.40 -14.80
N GLY A 139 -21.06 -2.15 -14.52
CA GLY A 139 -21.52 -1.19 -15.52
C GLY A 139 -20.46 -0.86 -16.58
N ASN A 140 -19.17 -0.86 -16.21
CA ASN A 140 -18.08 -0.65 -17.15
C ASN A 140 -17.48 -1.96 -17.71
N MET A 141 -18.11 -3.09 -17.46
CA MET A 141 -17.71 -4.44 -17.90
C MET A 141 -16.32 -4.87 -17.35
N MET A 142 -15.92 -4.38 -16.18
CA MET A 142 -14.64 -4.76 -15.56
C MET A 142 -14.48 -6.28 -15.39
N PRO A 143 -15.51 -7.03 -14.94
CA PRO A 143 -15.39 -8.48 -14.79
C PRO A 143 -15.06 -9.22 -16.09
N GLN A 144 -15.55 -8.72 -17.23
CA GLN A 144 -15.26 -9.31 -18.55
C GLN A 144 -13.89 -8.86 -19.06
N ARG A 145 -13.57 -7.58 -18.96
CA ARG A 145 -12.33 -6.99 -19.48
C ARG A 145 -11.09 -7.49 -18.75
N TYR A 146 -11.20 -7.77 -17.45
CA TYR A 146 -10.08 -8.10 -16.59
C TYR A 146 -10.22 -9.47 -15.91
N ALA A 147 -11.09 -10.34 -16.42
CA ALA A 147 -11.38 -11.68 -15.87
C ALA A 147 -10.13 -12.53 -15.62
N GLN A 148 -9.08 -12.39 -16.44
CA GLN A 148 -7.83 -13.13 -16.27
C GLN A 148 -7.18 -12.87 -14.89
N TRP A 149 -7.34 -11.67 -14.31
CA TRP A 149 -6.77 -11.33 -13.02
C TRP A 149 -7.42 -12.06 -11.85
N LYS A 150 -8.72 -12.42 -11.99
CA LYS A 150 -9.40 -13.30 -11.03
C LYS A 150 -8.72 -14.67 -10.97
N ILE A 151 -8.50 -15.26 -12.13
CA ILE A 151 -7.84 -16.57 -12.23
C ILE A 151 -6.37 -16.46 -11.82
N ALA A 152 -5.68 -15.43 -12.27
CA ALA A 152 -4.28 -15.19 -11.94
C ALA A 152 -4.05 -15.09 -10.43
N SER A 153 -4.93 -14.39 -9.70
CA SER A 153 -4.86 -14.25 -8.24
C SER A 153 -5.08 -15.58 -7.49
N MET A 154 -5.83 -16.51 -8.07
CA MET A 154 -6.06 -17.84 -7.49
C MET A 154 -4.87 -18.80 -7.70
N TYR A 155 -4.08 -18.59 -8.75
CA TYR A 155 -2.98 -19.47 -9.15
C TYR A 155 -1.62 -18.79 -9.12
N VAL A 156 -1.44 -17.86 -8.18
CA VAL A 156 -0.13 -17.27 -7.90
C VAL A 156 0.87 -18.35 -7.48
N THR A 157 2.04 -18.34 -8.07
CA THR A 157 3.08 -19.34 -7.76
C THR A 157 4.47 -18.70 -7.81
N THR A 158 5.40 -19.19 -7.01
CA THR A 158 6.84 -18.85 -7.15
C THR A 158 7.55 -19.71 -8.19
N ARG A 159 6.86 -20.68 -8.76
CA ARG A 159 7.42 -21.57 -9.81
C ARG A 159 7.17 -20.95 -11.18
N GLN A 160 8.22 -20.53 -11.82
CA GLN A 160 8.21 -20.28 -13.27
C GLN A 160 8.06 -21.62 -13.99
N ASN A 161 7.48 -21.65 -15.19
CA ASN A 161 7.22 -22.85 -16.01
C ASN A 161 8.45 -23.73 -16.32
N GLN A 162 9.53 -23.59 -15.59
CA GLN A 162 10.76 -24.36 -15.71
C GLN A 162 10.82 -25.40 -14.59
N ARG A 163 10.88 -26.66 -15.00
CA ARG A 163 10.85 -27.85 -14.14
C ARG A 163 11.94 -27.90 -13.06
N PHE A 164 13.00 -27.07 -13.17
CA PHE A 164 14.17 -27.01 -12.31
C PHE A 164 14.58 -25.59 -11.89
N ALA A 165 13.68 -24.61 -12.01
CA ALA A 165 13.98 -23.27 -11.55
C ALA A 165 14.13 -23.25 -10.03
N ASP A 166 15.13 -22.57 -9.53
CA ASP A 166 15.24 -22.27 -8.09
C ASP A 166 14.07 -21.34 -7.71
N THR A 167 13.18 -21.86 -6.87
CA THR A 167 12.00 -21.12 -6.37
C THR A 167 12.26 -20.50 -5.01
N SER A 168 13.50 -20.60 -4.52
CA SER A 168 13.87 -20.04 -3.23
C SER A 168 13.79 -18.52 -3.25
N PRO A 169 13.34 -17.90 -2.16
CA PRO A 169 13.40 -16.45 -2.05
C PRO A 169 14.84 -15.97 -1.99
N ARG A 170 15.09 -14.78 -2.52
CA ARG A 170 16.36 -14.08 -2.35
C ARG A 170 16.45 -13.58 -0.91
N VAL A 171 17.57 -13.84 -0.24
CA VAL A 171 17.83 -13.42 1.14
C VAL A 171 19.02 -12.49 1.16
N GLU A 172 18.84 -11.31 1.69
CA GLU A 172 19.89 -10.29 1.83
C GLU A 172 19.99 -9.87 3.30
N LYS A 173 21.20 -9.95 3.85
CA LYS A 173 21.49 -9.46 5.20
C LYS A 173 22.10 -8.07 5.07
N ASN A 174 21.38 -7.07 5.54
CA ASN A 174 21.83 -5.69 5.65
C ASN A 174 22.25 -5.37 7.08
N ASP A 175 22.83 -4.21 7.31
CA ASP A 175 23.34 -3.81 8.62
C ASP A 175 22.27 -3.79 9.72
N ASN A 176 21.05 -3.37 9.38
CA ASN A 176 19.96 -3.19 10.34
C ASN A 176 18.69 -4.03 10.04
N ASN A 177 18.70 -4.85 8.99
CA ASN A 177 17.55 -5.69 8.63
C ASN A 177 17.92 -6.90 7.80
N ILE A 178 17.03 -7.87 7.76
CA ILE A 178 17.04 -8.98 6.81
C ILE A 178 15.96 -8.74 5.77
N ALA A 179 16.31 -8.73 4.49
CA ALA A 179 15.38 -8.65 3.38
C ALA A 179 15.17 -10.03 2.74
N ILE A 180 13.92 -10.45 2.62
CA ILE A 180 13.53 -11.72 2.00
C ILE A 180 12.56 -11.42 0.88
N THR A 181 12.98 -11.68 -0.37
CA THR A 181 12.21 -11.35 -1.57
C THR A 181 11.72 -12.61 -2.26
N TYR A 182 10.40 -12.69 -2.43
CA TYR A 182 9.74 -13.68 -3.27
C TYR A 182 9.36 -13.08 -4.61
N THR A 183 9.62 -13.80 -5.69
CA THR A 183 9.08 -13.48 -7.02
C THR A 183 7.90 -14.39 -7.30
N TYR A 184 6.72 -13.80 -7.44
CA TYR A 184 5.50 -14.51 -7.78
C TYR A 184 5.19 -14.35 -9.26
N PHE A 185 4.76 -15.44 -9.88
CA PHE A 185 4.31 -15.49 -11.26
C PHE A 185 2.80 -15.73 -11.31
N MET A 186 2.15 -15.04 -12.21
CA MET A 186 0.70 -15.14 -12.43
C MET A 186 0.42 -15.60 -13.85
N PRO A 187 -0.52 -16.53 -14.05
CA PRO A 187 -0.85 -17.08 -15.38
C PRO A 187 -1.71 -16.10 -16.20
N THR A 188 -1.20 -14.89 -16.41
CA THR A 188 -1.78 -13.90 -17.33
C THR A 188 -1.17 -14.05 -18.72
N THR A 189 -1.80 -13.46 -19.73
CA THR A 189 -1.28 -13.39 -21.08
C THR A 189 -1.13 -11.92 -21.51
N PRO A 190 0.12 -11.40 -21.69
CA PRO A 190 1.40 -12.05 -21.37
C PRO A 190 1.56 -12.35 -19.88
N GLN A 191 2.47 -13.28 -19.52
CA GLN A 191 2.71 -13.66 -18.13
C GLN A 191 3.17 -12.44 -17.31
N SER A 192 2.56 -12.26 -16.15
CA SER A 192 2.90 -11.21 -15.20
C SER A 192 3.70 -11.76 -14.02
N SER A 193 4.51 -10.92 -13.41
CA SER A 193 5.21 -11.23 -12.16
C SER A 193 5.07 -10.09 -11.15
N CYS A 194 5.25 -10.44 -9.88
CA CYS A 194 5.23 -9.50 -8.76
C CYS A 194 6.33 -9.90 -7.78
N GLU A 195 7.13 -8.95 -7.34
CA GLU A 195 8.09 -9.16 -6.26
C GLU A 195 7.54 -8.60 -4.95
N VAL A 196 7.65 -9.40 -3.89
CA VAL A 196 7.29 -9.00 -2.52
C VAL A 196 8.52 -9.17 -1.65
N THR A 197 8.97 -8.06 -1.07
CA THR A 197 10.11 -8.03 -0.16
C THR A 197 9.65 -7.80 1.27
N TYR A 198 9.94 -8.74 2.13
CA TYR A 198 9.78 -8.61 3.57
C TYR A 198 11.09 -8.07 4.15
N ARG A 199 11.05 -6.88 4.74
CA ARG A 199 12.17 -6.33 5.50
C ARG A 199 11.90 -6.47 6.98
N VAL A 200 12.74 -7.26 7.66
CA VAL A 200 12.58 -7.61 9.07
C VAL A 200 13.65 -6.88 9.86
N PHE A 201 13.22 -6.03 10.77
CA PHE A 201 14.05 -5.27 11.70
C PHE A 201 14.00 -5.88 13.10
N GLY A 202 14.95 -5.54 13.98
CA GLY A 202 15.02 -6.06 15.34
C GLY A 202 14.00 -5.51 16.33
#